data_537f6047b69f590fb5803a2107f83be5
#
_entry.id   537f6047b69f590fb5803a2107f83be5
#
_cell.length_a   1.000
_cell.length_b   1.000
_cell.length_c   1.000
_cell.angle_alpha   90.00
_cell.angle_beta   90.00
_cell.angle_gamma   90.00
#
_symmetry.space_group_name_H-M   'P 1'
#
loop_
_entity.id
_entity.type
_entity.pdbx_description
1 polymer ?
#
loop_
_entity_poly.entity_id
_entity_poly.type
_entity_poly.pdbx_seq_one_letter_code
_entity_poly.pdbx_strand_id
1 'polypeptide(L)'
;MKLRLNIRRIAFYLLIALIPCSGYGSSPEMTLSDLSGKQLPLSQYVGQGQWTVIVIWAEDCEVCNAEIETLDSFHKQHNNKDARVLGVSIDGKDKITLARDFVKRHDLTFPNLIIEPEMGEILKFGGGNFIGTPTFYIYTPGGEIVASQAGAVPVHIIEDFIQNWEKP
;
A
#
# COMPACT_ATOMS: atom_id res chain seq x y z
N MET A 1 58.78 2.06 52.64
CA MET A 1 57.39 1.68 52.63
C MET A 1 56.81 2.10 51.26
N LYS A 2 56.73 1.15 50.32
CA LYS A 2 56.36 1.44 48.91
C LYS A 2 54.91 1.10 48.74
N LEU A 3 54.10 2.12 48.54
CA LEU A 3 52.68 2.01 48.24
C LEU A 3 52.49 1.67 46.72
N ARG A 4 52.06 0.45 46.40
CA ARG A 4 51.77 0.01 45.05
C ARG A 4 50.30 0.37 44.77
N LEU A 5 50.06 1.39 43.92
CA LEU A 5 48.77 1.77 43.44
C LEU A 5 48.38 0.89 42.22
N ASN A 6 47.47 -0.05 42.43
CA ASN A 6 46.91 -0.88 41.35
C ASN A 6 45.85 -0.11 40.60
N ILE A 7 46.21 0.42 39.43
CA ILE A 7 45.25 1.03 38.50
C ILE A 7 44.61 -0.10 37.72
N ARG A 8 43.45 -0.56 38.18
CA ARG A 8 42.55 -1.40 37.37
C ARG A 8 41.96 -0.54 36.25
N ARG A 9 42.45 -0.80 35.03
CA ARG A 9 41.89 -0.23 33.79
C ARG A 9 40.45 -0.74 33.62
N ILE A 10 39.47 0.10 33.92
CA ILE A 10 38.06 -0.12 33.55
C ILE A 10 37.99 0.27 32.08
N ALA A 11 38.02 -0.72 31.19
CA ALA A 11 37.70 -0.53 29.78
C ALA A 11 36.20 -0.41 29.66
N PHE A 12 35.69 0.81 29.53
CA PHE A 12 34.30 1.11 29.23
C PHE A 12 34.11 0.85 27.72
N TYR A 13 33.63 -0.34 27.37
CA TYR A 13 33.23 -0.62 26.01
C TYR A 13 31.92 0.15 25.73
N LEU A 14 32.07 1.27 25.05
CA LEU A 14 30.92 2.01 24.48
C LEU A 14 30.37 1.15 23.36
N LEU A 15 29.33 0.37 23.65
CA LEU A 15 28.57 -0.39 22.65
C LEU A 15 27.74 0.62 21.85
N ILE A 16 28.34 1.18 20.78
CA ILE A 16 27.58 1.97 19.79
C ILE A 16 26.69 0.97 19.07
N ALA A 17 25.44 0.87 19.48
CA ALA A 17 24.40 0.20 18.72
C ALA A 17 24.25 0.97 17.41
N LEU A 18 24.82 0.45 16.33
CA LEU A 18 24.49 0.85 14.97
C LEU A 18 23.02 0.47 14.74
N ILE A 19 22.11 1.40 15.04
CA ILE A 19 20.72 1.29 14.61
C ILE A 19 20.79 1.46 13.09
N PRO A 20 20.46 0.42 12.29
CA PRO A 20 20.34 0.62 10.86
C PRO A 20 19.20 1.63 10.66
N CYS A 21 19.55 2.83 10.18
CA CYS A 21 18.57 3.79 9.69
C CYS A 21 18.04 3.20 8.39
N SER A 22 17.12 2.23 8.51
CA SER A 22 16.32 1.79 7.38
C SER A 22 15.49 3.01 6.99
N GLY A 23 15.86 3.65 5.87
CA GLY A 23 15.06 4.68 5.25
C GLY A 23 13.74 4.04 4.82
N TYR A 24 12.77 4.04 5.72
CA TYR A 24 11.39 3.71 5.37
C TYR A 24 10.89 4.87 4.52
N GLY A 25 10.66 4.61 3.23
CA GLY A 25 9.82 5.48 2.44
C GLY A 25 8.50 5.62 3.21
N SER A 26 8.08 6.85 3.47
CA SER A 26 6.84 7.06 4.22
C SER A 26 5.65 6.84 3.29
N SER A 27 4.76 5.92 3.66
CA SER A 27 3.44 5.84 3.03
C SER A 27 2.73 7.20 3.12
N PRO A 28 1.88 7.55 2.15
CA PRO A 28 1.12 8.80 2.23
C PRO A 28 0.33 8.90 3.56
N GLU A 29 0.43 10.06 4.21
CA GLU A 29 -0.36 10.35 5.41
C GLU A 29 -1.81 10.66 5.00
N MET A 30 -2.64 9.64 4.96
CA MET A 30 -4.06 9.79 4.67
C MET A 30 -4.88 8.76 5.42
N THR A 31 -6.14 9.12 5.66
CA THR A 31 -7.14 8.27 6.33
C THR A 31 -8.31 8.05 5.37
N LEU A 32 -8.70 6.80 5.21
CA LEU A 32 -9.82 6.38 4.39
C LEU A 32 -10.88 5.72 5.26
N SER A 33 -12.10 5.57 4.75
CA SER A 33 -13.13 4.78 5.43
C SER A 33 -13.14 3.36 4.90
N ASP A 34 -13.32 2.36 5.75
CA ASP A 34 -13.76 1.07 5.27
C ASP A 34 -15.25 1.09 4.88
N LEU A 35 -15.72 0.01 4.30
CA LEU A 35 -17.12 -0.08 3.87
C LEU A 35 -18.11 -0.21 5.05
N SER A 36 -17.65 -0.24 6.30
CA SER A 36 -18.50 -0.09 7.50
C SER A 36 -18.59 1.36 7.99
N GLY A 37 -17.76 2.25 7.45
CA GLY A 37 -17.64 3.66 7.84
C GLY A 37 -16.52 3.93 8.87
N LYS A 38 -15.76 2.91 9.26
CA LYS A 38 -14.63 3.07 10.18
C LYS A 38 -13.45 3.73 9.47
N GLN A 39 -12.85 4.73 10.10
CA GLN A 39 -11.66 5.40 9.60
C GLN A 39 -10.40 4.56 9.83
N LEU A 40 -9.60 4.39 8.79
CA LEU A 40 -8.37 3.60 8.80
C LEU A 40 -7.24 4.39 8.12
N PRO A 41 -6.06 4.49 8.74
CA PRO A 41 -4.92 5.11 8.08
C PRO A 41 -4.40 4.20 6.96
N LEU A 42 -3.99 4.78 5.84
CA LEU A 42 -3.43 4.04 4.70
C LEU A 42 -2.19 3.23 5.09
N SER A 43 -1.45 3.70 6.08
CA SER A 43 -0.27 3.01 6.64
C SER A 43 -0.55 1.63 7.24
N GLN A 44 -1.82 1.23 7.45
CA GLN A 44 -2.16 -0.16 7.80
C GLN A 44 -1.99 -1.14 6.63
N TYR A 45 -1.93 -0.62 5.41
CA TYR A 45 -1.85 -1.43 4.19
C TYR A 45 -0.52 -1.24 3.45
N VAL A 46 0.02 -0.02 3.46
CA VAL A 46 1.23 0.37 2.74
C VAL A 46 2.41 0.43 3.73
N GLY A 47 3.59 -0.05 3.29
CA GLY A 47 4.79 -0.04 4.13
C GLY A 47 4.82 -1.13 5.21
N GLN A 48 4.07 -2.22 5.02
CA GLN A 48 3.91 -3.31 5.99
C GLN A 48 4.73 -4.57 5.62
N GLY A 49 5.85 -4.38 4.91
CA GLY A 49 6.75 -5.48 4.55
C GLY A 49 6.31 -6.31 3.35
N GLN A 50 5.21 -5.93 2.68
CA GLN A 50 4.73 -6.52 1.45
C GLN A 50 4.51 -5.44 0.39
N TRP A 51 4.65 -5.80 -0.87
CA TRP A 51 4.19 -4.97 -1.98
C TRP A 51 2.70 -4.67 -1.85
N THR A 52 2.31 -3.44 -2.12
CA THR A 52 0.89 -3.08 -2.11
C THR A 52 0.49 -2.52 -3.46
N VAL A 53 -0.42 -3.21 -4.12
CA VAL A 53 -1.06 -2.77 -5.36
C VAL A 53 -2.39 -2.12 -4.98
N ILE A 54 -2.45 -0.80 -5.06
CA ILE A 54 -3.71 -0.08 -4.88
C ILE A 54 -4.40 0.05 -6.23
N VAL A 55 -5.67 -0.29 -6.29
CA VAL A 55 -6.54 -0.03 -7.44
C VAL A 55 -7.63 0.96 -7.05
N ILE A 56 -7.63 2.13 -7.69
CA ILE A 56 -8.72 3.10 -7.58
C ILE A 56 -9.82 2.69 -8.56
N TRP A 57 -11.03 2.55 -8.06
CA TRP A 57 -12.17 2.08 -8.85
C TRP A 57 -13.46 2.84 -8.52
N ALA A 58 -14.45 2.73 -9.38
CA ALA A 58 -15.81 3.21 -9.15
C ALA A 58 -16.81 2.12 -9.54
N GLU A 59 -18.01 2.16 -8.96
CA GLU A 59 -19.04 1.15 -9.19
C GLU A 59 -19.53 1.11 -10.64
N ASP A 60 -19.63 2.27 -11.29
CA ASP A 60 -20.06 2.45 -12.68
C ASP A 60 -18.91 2.35 -13.70
N CYS A 61 -17.68 2.00 -13.26
CA CYS A 61 -16.53 1.86 -14.13
C CYS A 61 -16.58 0.50 -14.86
N GLU A 62 -16.89 0.52 -16.15
CA GLU A 62 -17.01 -0.69 -16.98
C GLU A 62 -15.71 -1.52 -17.01
N VAL A 63 -14.55 -0.87 -17.17
CA VAL A 63 -13.24 -1.54 -17.17
C VAL A 63 -12.94 -2.15 -15.80
N CYS A 64 -13.30 -1.47 -14.69
CA CYS A 64 -13.12 -2.01 -13.35
C CYS A 64 -13.96 -3.30 -13.17
N ASN A 65 -15.23 -3.28 -13.61
CA ASN A 65 -16.10 -4.46 -13.55
C ASN A 65 -15.52 -5.66 -14.34
N ALA A 66 -14.83 -5.40 -15.45
CA ALA A 66 -14.24 -6.46 -16.27
C ALA A 66 -12.97 -7.07 -15.69
N GLU A 67 -12.16 -6.26 -14.97
CA GLU A 67 -10.78 -6.65 -14.59
C GLU A 67 -10.62 -7.03 -13.12
N ILE A 68 -11.56 -6.64 -12.25
CA ILE A 68 -11.37 -6.70 -10.79
C ILE A 68 -11.18 -8.14 -10.25
N GLU A 69 -11.80 -9.13 -10.88
CA GLU A 69 -11.71 -10.53 -10.46
C GLU A 69 -10.32 -11.14 -10.73
N THR A 70 -9.62 -10.65 -11.77
CA THR A 70 -8.23 -11.06 -12.02
C THR A 70 -7.30 -10.53 -10.94
N LEU A 71 -7.55 -9.31 -10.43
CA LEU A 71 -6.84 -8.75 -9.29
C LEU A 71 -7.14 -9.50 -7.99
N ASP A 72 -8.37 -9.99 -7.80
CA ASP A 72 -8.70 -10.82 -6.65
C ASP A 72 -7.95 -12.16 -6.69
N SER A 73 -7.82 -12.74 -7.88
CA SER A 73 -7.01 -13.94 -8.09
C SER A 73 -5.54 -13.72 -7.75
N PHE A 74 -4.95 -12.59 -8.17
CA PHE A 74 -3.61 -12.17 -7.78
C PHE A 74 -3.51 -12.01 -6.26
N HIS A 75 -4.47 -11.31 -5.63
CA HIS A 75 -4.48 -11.15 -4.17
C HIS A 75 -4.47 -12.49 -3.44
N LYS A 76 -5.32 -13.42 -3.82
CA LYS A 76 -5.39 -14.77 -3.24
C LYS A 76 -4.05 -15.53 -3.34
N GLN A 77 -3.31 -15.35 -4.43
CA GLN A 77 -2.03 -16.03 -4.66
C GLN A 77 -0.87 -15.42 -3.86
N HIS A 78 -0.89 -14.09 -3.63
CA HIS A 78 0.24 -13.32 -3.11
C HIS A 78 0.07 -12.81 -1.68
N ASN A 79 -1.16 -12.64 -1.17
CA ASN A 79 -1.47 -11.95 0.09
C ASN A 79 -0.71 -12.48 1.33
N ASN A 80 -0.44 -13.78 1.39
CA ASN A 80 0.31 -14.40 2.50
C ASN A 80 1.81 -14.58 2.19
N LYS A 81 2.31 -13.94 1.14
CA LYS A 81 3.70 -14.08 0.67
C LYS A 81 4.38 -12.72 0.57
N ASP A 82 4.20 -12.07 -0.54
CA ASP A 82 5.03 -10.94 -0.99
C ASP A 82 4.25 -9.70 -1.43
N ALA A 83 2.98 -9.85 -1.85
CA ALA A 83 2.17 -8.75 -2.34
C ALA A 83 0.70 -8.85 -1.91
N ARG A 84 0.04 -7.71 -1.84
CA ARG A 84 -1.40 -7.60 -1.59
C ARG A 84 -2.05 -6.59 -2.52
N VAL A 85 -3.38 -6.71 -2.68
CA VAL A 85 -4.20 -5.69 -3.31
C VAL A 85 -4.96 -4.90 -2.24
N LEU A 86 -5.15 -3.62 -2.48
CA LEU A 86 -6.06 -2.74 -1.75
C LEU A 86 -6.95 -2.04 -2.77
N GLY A 87 -8.25 -2.28 -2.72
CA GLY A 87 -9.23 -1.54 -3.50
C GLY A 87 -9.57 -0.21 -2.81
N VAL A 88 -9.71 0.85 -3.59
CA VAL A 88 -10.19 2.14 -3.11
C VAL A 88 -11.28 2.66 -4.06
N SER A 89 -12.53 2.64 -3.57
CA SER A 89 -13.64 3.26 -4.30
C SER A 89 -13.59 4.78 -4.17
N ILE A 90 -13.86 5.46 -5.28
CA ILE A 90 -14.07 6.91 -5.31
C ILE A 90 -15.55 7.27 -5.42
N ASP A 91 -16.47 6.36 -5.10
CA ASP A 91 -17.91 6.65 -5.17
C ASP A 91 -18.40 7.62 -4.10
N GLY A 92 -17.59 7.85 -3.06
CA GLY A 92 -17.94 8.68 -1.91
C GLY A 92 -18.82 7.97 -0.88
N LYS A 93 -18.85 8.49 0.32
CA LYS A 93 -19.56 7.87 1.46
C LYS A 93 -21.06 7.80 1.23
N ASP A 94 -21.62 8.75 0.50
CA ASP A 94 -23.06 8.77 0.18
C ASP A 94 -23.50 7.58 -0.69
N LYS A 95 -22.56 6.99 -1.45
CA LYS A 95 -22.77 5.82 -2.31
C LYS A 95 -22.13 4.54 -1.76
N ILE A 96 -21.83 4.47 -0.49
CA ILE A 96 -21.17 3.31 0.15
C ILE A 96 -21.91 1.98 -0.08
N THR A 97 -23.22 2.03 -0.26
CA THR A 97 -24.04 0.85 -0.57
C THR A 97 -23.68 0.28 -1.94
N LEU A 98 -23.47 1.14 -2.94
CA LEU A 98 -23.07 0.71 -4.29
C LEU A 98 -21.67 0.06 -4.26
N ALA A 99 -20.73 0.64 -3.48
CA ALA A 99 -19.41 0.05 -3.28
C ALA A 99 -19.48 -1.34 -2.60
N ARG A 100 -20.35 -1.50 -1.60
CA ARG A 100 -20.59 -2.82 -0.97
C ARG A 100 -21.17 -3.84 -1.96
N ASP A 101 -22.15 -3.41 -2.76
CA ASP A 101 -22.79 -4.28 -3.76
C ASP A 101 -21.79 -4.70 -4.85
N PHE A 102 -20.89 -3.81 -5.26
CA PHE A 102 -19.78 -4.11 -6.16
C PHE A 102 -18.86 -5.20 -5.56
N VAL A 103 -18.36 -4.99 -4.36
CA VAL A 103 -17.48 -5.96 -3.66
C VAL A 103 -18.15 -7.33 -3.51
N LYS A 104 -19.44 -7.33 -3.16
CA LYS A 104 -20.22 -8.58 -3.03
C LYS A 104 -20.47 -9.25 -4.38
N ARG A 105 -20.80 -8.50 -5.43
CA ARG A 105 -21.09 -9.01 -6.78
C ARG A 105 -19.89 -9.74 -7.38
N HIS A 106 -18.68 -9.21 -7.14
CA HIS A 106 -17.42 -9.76 -7.64
C HIS A 106 -16.70 -10.69 -6.63
N ASP A 107 -17.33 -11.00 -5.48
CA ASP A 107 -16.79 -11.87 -4.42
C ASP A 107 -15.33 -11.50 -4.04
N LEU A 108 -15.06 -10.19 -3.91
CA LEU A 108 -13.71 -9.70 -3.66
C LEU A 108 -13.22 -10.05 -2.25
N THR A 109 -12.02 -10.60 -2.16
CA THR A 109 -11.40 -11.02 -0.89
C THR A 109 -10.36 -10.03 -0.37
N PHE A 110 -9.86 -9.12 -1.21
CA PHE A 110 -8.96 -8.06 -0.75
C PHE A 110 -9.71 -6.93 -0.06
N PRO A 111 -9.06 -6.19 0.85
CA PRO A 111 -9.64 -5.04 1.53
C PRO A 111 -10.10 -3.98 0.53
N ASN A 112 -11.27 -3.39 0.79
CA ASN A 112 -11.81 -2.28 0.02
C ASN A 112 -12.12 -1.12 0.95
N LEU A 113 -11.59 0.05 0.61
CA LEU A 113 -11.81 1.32 1.29
C LEU A 113 -12.57 2.27 0.37
N ILE A 114 -13.04 3.37 0.92
CA ILE A 114 -13.77 4.39 0.17
C ILE A 114 -13.27 5.79 0.56
N ILE A 115 -13.15 6.67 -0.44
CA ILE A 115 -12.84 8.10 -0.27
C ILE A 115 -13.87 8.96 -0.99
N GLU A 116 -13.89 10.23 -0.67
CA GLU A 116 -14.64 11.21 -1.45
C GLU A 116 -13.99 11.40 -2.84
N PRO A 117 -14.78 11.60 -3.90
CA PRO A 117 -14.29 11.74 -5.27
C PRO A 117 -13.62 13.10 -5.52
N GLU A 118 -12.86 13.58 -4.57
CA GLU A 118 -12.16 14.86 -4.64
C GLU A 118 -10.75 14.65 -5.17
N MET A 119 -10.38 15.40 -6.20
CA MET A 119 -9.05 15.30 -6.82
C MET A 119 -7.92 15.45 -5.80
N GLY A 120 -8.08 16.38 -4.83
CA GLY A 120 -7.09 16.59 -3.78
C GLY A 120 -6.85 15.37 -2.88
N GLU A 121 -7.90 14.57 -2.63
CA GLU A 121 -7.78 13.32 -1.86
C GLU A 121 -7.10 12.22 -2.69
N ILE A 122 -7.49 12.10 -3.97
CA ILE A 122 -6.94 11.08 -4.88
C ILE A 122 -5.45 11.31 -5.14
N LEU A 123 -5.04 12.57 -5.33
CA LEU A 123 -3.63 12.92 -5.58
C LEU A 123 -2.70 12.61 -4.39
N LYS A 124 -3.23 12.44 -3.18
CA LYS A 124 -2.42 12.03 -2.01
C LYS A 124 -1.82 10.64 -2.14
N PHE A 125 -2.36 9.77 -3.00
CA PHE A 125 -1.73 8.49 -3.29
C PHE A 125 -0.37 8.64 -3.99
N GLY A 126 -0.06 9.82 -4.54
CA GLY A 126 1.16 10.08 -5.30
C GLY A 126 1.05 9.60 -6.75
N GLY A 127 2.17 9.51 -7.43
CA GLY A 127 2.22 8.97 -8.81
C GLY A 127 1.76 9.90 -9.92
N GLY A 128 1.47 11.17 -9.62
CA GLY A 128 1.14 12.18 -10.63
C GLY A 128 -0.35 12.36 -10.86
N ASN A 129 -0.75 12.66 -12.10
CA ASN A 129 -2.13 13.00 -12.44
C ASN A 129 -3.06 11.80 -12.38
N PHE A 130 -4.23 11.97 -11.77
CA PHE A 130 -5.34 11.04 -11.88
C PHE A 130 -6.22 11.46 -13.07
N ILE A 131 -6.49 10.54 -13.97
CA ILE A 131 -7.30 10.78 -15.18
C ILE A 131 -8.58 9.93 -15.26
N GLY A 132 -8.76 9.00 -14.33
CA GLY A 132 -9.98 8.16 -14.26
C GLY A 132 -9.72 6.78 -13.67
N THR A 133 -10.78 5.98 -13.65
CA THR A 133 -10.75 4.61 -13.13
C THR A 133 -10.72 3.57 -14.27
N PRO A 134 -10.06 2.42 -14.08
CA PRO A 134 -9.19 2.14 -12.93
C PRO A 134 -7.87 2.94 -13.00
N THR A 135 -7.28 3.22 -11.84
CA THR A 135 -5.89 3.69 -11.75
C THR A 135 -5.17 2.85 -10.71
N PHE A 136 -3.97 2.40 -11.05
CA PHE A 136 -3.13 1.56 -10.20
C PHE A 136 -1.99 2.38 -9.61
N TYR A 137 -1.66 2.09 -8.35
CA TYR A 137 -0.46 2.57 -7.68
C TYR A 137 0.26 1.38 -7.08
N ILE A 138 1.57 1.27 -7.28
CA ILE A 138 2.39 0.20 -6.72
C ILE A 138 3.35 0.80 -5.70
N TYR A 139 3.27 0.26 -4.48
CA TYR A 139 4.13 0.62 -3.36
C TYR A 139 5.05 -0.53 -3.00
N THR A 140 6.31 -0.19 -2.72
CA THR A 140 7.29 -1.15 -2.21
C THR A 140 6.90 -1.66 -0.81
N PRO A 141 7.52 -2.75 -0.33
CA PRO A 141 7.39 -3.19 1.06
C PRO A 141 7.73 -2.13 2.11
N GLY A 142 8.58 -1.15 1.74
CA GLY A 142 8.93 0.00 2.58
C GLY A 142 7.95 1.17 2.53
N GLY A 143 6.95 1.14 1.63
CA GLY A 143 5.93 2.19 1.50
C GLY A 143 6.25 3.29 0.49
N GLU A 144 7.30 3.14 -0.31
CA GLU A 144 7.62 4.05 -1.41
C GLU A 144 6.74 3.77 -2.63
N ILE A 145 6.13 4.80 -3.23
CA ILE A 145 5.45 4.65 -4.51
C ILE A 145 6.48 4.53 -5.63
N VAL A 146 6.31 3.53 -6.49
CA VAL A 146 7.28 3.24 -7.55
C VAL A 146 6.66 3.12 -8.94
N ALA A 147 5.34 3.01 -9.03
CA ALA A 147 4.62 3.04 -10.28
C ALA A 147 3.20 3.57 -10.11
N SER A 148 2.70 4.22 -11.16
CA SER A 148 1.27 4.52 -11.32
C SER A 148 0.88 4.35 -12.78
N GLN A 149 -0.32 3.79 -13.02
CA GLN A 149 -0.84 3.56 -14.36
C GLN A 149 -2.36 3.68 -14.36
N ALA A 150 -2.89 4.52 -15.25
CA ALA A 150 -4.32 4.60 -15.51
C ALA A 150 -4.74 3.61 -16.60
N GLY A 151 -5.98 3.11 -16.50
CA GLY A 151 -6.53 2.09 -17.39
C GLY A 151 -6.24 0.66 -16.91
N ALA A 152 -6.69 -0.33 -17.67
CA ALA A 152 -6.48 -1.74 -17.37
C ALA A 152 -4.99 -2.09 -17.36
N VAL A 153 -4.57 -2.86 -16.35
CA VAL A 153 -3.21 -3.39 -16.24
C VAL A 153 -3.30 -4.90 -16.07
N PRO A 154 -2.85 -5.69 -17.06
CA PRO A 154 -2.83 -7.14 -16.93
C PRO A 154 -2.00 -7.59 -15.73
N VAL A 155 -2.52 -8.55 -14.96
CA VAL A 155 -1.89 -9.01 -13.71
C VAL A 155 -0.45 -9.47 -13.92
N HIS A 156 -0.13 -10.15 -15.03
CA HIS A 156 1.23 -10.60 -15.31
C HIS A 156 2.22 -9.43 -15.42
N ILE A 157 1.79 -8.25 -15.87
CA ILE A 157 2.64 -7.04 -15.92
C ILE A 157 2.95 -6.56 -14.48
N ILE A 158 1.98 -6.66 -13.56
CA ILE A 158 2.19 -6.34 -12.15
C ILE A 158 3.17 -7.34 -11.51
N GLU A 159 2.99 -8.63 -11.79
CA GLU A 159 3.86 -9.71 -11.31
C GLU A 159 5.30 -9.52 -11.81
N ASP A 160 5.46 -9.32 -13.11
CA ASP A 160 6.78 -9.08 -13.74
C ASP A 160 7.45 -7.84 -13.15
N PHE A 161 6.69 -6.76 -12.94
CA PHE A 161 7.21 -5.54 -12.34
C PHE A 161 7.73 -5.80 -10.92
N ILE A 162 6.94 -6.46 -10.07
CA ILE A 162 7.31 -6.77 -8.68
C ILE A 162 8.53 -7.71 -8.63
N GLN A 163 8.57 -8.75 -9.47
CA GLN A 163 9.64 -9.74 -9.48
C GLN A 163 10.98 -9.18 -9.98
N ASN A 164 10.93 -8.24 -10.93
CA ASN A 164 12.11 -7.66 -11.53
C ASN A 164 12.48 -6.28 -10.96
N TRP A 165 11.82 -5.86 -9.87
CA TRP A 165 12.12 -4.58 -9.23
C TRP A 165 13.51 -4.58 -8.61
N GLU A 166 14.40 -3.78 -9.21
CA GLU A 166 15.70 -3.45 -8.61
C GLU A 166 15.60 -2.02 -8.05
N LYS A 167 15.90 -1.89 -6.74
CA LYS A 167 15.92 -0.55 -6.12
C LYS A 167 17.04 0.27 -6.79
N PRO A 168 16.74 1.46 -7.36
CA PRO A 168 17.72 2.34 -7.96
C PRO A 168 18.74 2.87 -6.95
#